data_499870521f69e92dccd4877c8b2847bb
#
_entry.id   499870521f69e92dccd4877c8b2847bb
#
_cell.length_a   1.000
_cell.length_b   1.000
_cell.length_c   1.000
_cell.angle_alpha   90.00
_cell.angle_beta   90.00
_cell.angle_gamma   90.00
#
_symmetry.space_group_name_H-M   'P 1'
#
loop_
_entity.id
_entity.type
_entity.pdbx_description
1 polymer ?
#
loop_
_entity_poly.entity_id
_entity_poly.type
_entity_poly.pdbx_seq_one_letter_code
_entity_poly.pdbx_strand_id
1 'polypeptide(L)'
;MSNIFDLSGKVAIVTGANTGIGQAIALSLAQAGADIAAVGRTPAEETVAKVRALGRRAQIISADLSSIEPVQRVVNETIETLGGLDILVNNAGIIRRADSVDFTEADWDAVIDTNLKVLFFLCQAAGRHMIAQGAGKIVNIASLLSFQGGIRVPSYTASKSGVAGLTKLLANEWAAKGVNVNAIAPGYIATNNTAALQADETRNRQIQERIPVGRWGEPS
;
A
#
# COMPACT_ATOMS: atom_id res chain seq x y z
N MET A 1 0.65 25.61 -19.55
CA MET A 1 1.65 24.79 -18.80
C MET A 1 1.01 23.46 -18.51
N SER A 2 1.64 22.34 -18.89
CA SER A 2 1.13 21.02 -18.53
C SER A 2 1.17 20.88 -16.99
N ASN A 3 0.07 20.40 -16.39
CA ASN A 3 0.04 20.10 -14.97
C ASN A 3 0.99 18.91 -14.71
N ILE A 4 2.08 19.15 -13.97
CA ILE A 4 3.07 18.09 -13.66
C ILE A 4 2.51 16.95 -12.80
N PHE A 5 1.33 17.16 -12.20
CA PHE A 5 0.59 16.16 -11.43
C PHE A 5 -0.53 15.48 -12.24
N ASP A 6 -0.63 15.76 -13.56
CA ASP A 6 -1.62 15.13 -14.41
C ASP A 6 -1.27 13.65 -14.65
N LEU A 7 -2.20 12.76 -14.27
CA LEU A 7 -2.13 11.33 -14.47
C LEU A 7 -3.14 10.83 -15.51
N SER A 8 -3.65 11.73 -16.38
CA SER A 8 -4.58 11.36 -17.44
C SER A 8 -3.99 10.27 -18.35
N GLY A 9 -4.76 9.21 -18.58
CA GLY A 9 -4.33 8.04 -19.35
C GLY A 9 -3.40 7.07 -18.60
N LYS A 10 -3.12 7.30 -17.31
CA LYS A 10 -2.36 6.38 -16.47
C LYS A 10 -3.27 5.39 -15.77
N VAL A 11 -2.77 4.18 -15.55
CA VAL A 11 -3.44 3.10 -14.85
C VAL A 11 -2.69 2.75 -13.58
N ALA A 12 -3.41 2.74 -12.46
CA ALA A 12 -2.85 2.44 -11.14
C ALA A 12 -3.50 1.22 -10.49
N ILE A 13 -2.68 0.30 -9.99
CA ILE A 13 -3.09 -0.70 -9.00
C ILE A 13 -2.92 -0.09 -7.61
N VAL A 14 -3.96 -0.16 -6.77
CA VAL A 14 -3.91 0.19 -5.35
C VAL A 14 -4.38 -0.99 -4.53
N THR A 15 -3.48 -1.59 -3.74
CA THR A 15 -3.84 -2.71 -2.87
C THR A 15 -4.39 -2.22 -1.52
N GLY A 16 -5.40 -2.90 -0.98
CA GLY A 16 -6.09 -2.47 0.23
C GLY A 16 -6.87 -1.16 0.06
N ALA A 17 -7.44 -0.95 -1.14
CA ALA A 17 -8.10 0.29 -1.54
C ALA A 17 -9.53 0.45 -0.98
N ASN A 18 -10.03 -0.49 -0.17
CA ASN A 18 -11.41 -0.47 0.31
C ASN A 18 -11.67 0.55 1.42
N THR A 19 -10.66 0.92 2.22
CA THR A 19 -10.80 1.89 3.34
C THR A 19 -9.49 2.62 3.63
N GLY A 20 -9.55 3.63 4.49
CA GLY A 20 -8.39 4.29 5.09
C GLY A 20 -7.40 4.86 4.07
N ILE A 21 -6.10 4.65 4.30
CA ILE A 21 -5.03 5.19 3.46
C ILE A 21 -5.15 4.70 2.01
N GLY A 22 -5.47 3.42 1.78
CA GLY A 22 -5.60 2.88 0.43
C GLY A 22 -6.75 3.50 -0.35
N GLN A 23 -7.90 3.75 0.29
CA GLN A 23 -9.01 4.46 -0.33
C GLN A 23 -8.61 5.90 -0.67
N ALA A 24 -8.00 6.63 0.25
CA ALA A 24 -7.56 8.00 0.04
C ALA A 24 -6.56 8.11 -1.12
N ILE A 25 -5.58 7.20 -1.18
CA ILE A 25 -4.61 7.14 -2.30
C ILE A 25 -5.33 6.88 -3.62
N ALA A 26 -6.25 5.90 -3.69
CA ALA A 26 -6.99 5.59 -4.91
C ALA A 26 -7.79 6.81 -5.41
N LEU A 27 -8.44 7.53 -4.50
CA LEU A 27 -9.20 8.74 -4.82
C LEU A 27 -8.29 9.88 -5.29
N SER A 28 -7.16 10.12 -4.62
CA SER A 28 -6.20 11.15 -5.00
C SER A 28 -5.60 10.90 -6.39
N LEU A 29 -5.24 9.64 -6.70
CA LEU A 29 -4.76 9.27 -8.03
C LEU A 29 -5.85 9.45 -9.10
N ALA A 30 -7.10 9.10 -8.78
CA ALA A 30 -8.23 9.32 -9.68
C ALA A 30 -8.53 10.81 -9.92
N GLN A 31 -8.44 11.64 -8.88
CA GLN A 31 -8.55 13.10 -8.99
C GLN A 31 -7.45 13.69 -9.88
N ALA A 32 -6.25 13.11 -9.84
CA ALA A 32 -5.16 13.49 -10.73
C ALA A 32 -5.31 12.93 -12.18
N GLY A 33 -6.32 12.10 -12.45
CA GLY A 33 -6.63 11.60 -13.79
C GLY A 33 -6.35 10.13 -14.05
N ALA A 34 -5.87 9.35 -13.06
CA ALA A 34 -5.59 7.94 -13.26
C ALA A 34 -6.86 7.06 -13.22
N ASP A 35 -6.83 5.97 -13.99
CA ASP A 35 -7.79 4.87 -13.87
C ASP A 35 -7.30 3.88 -12.78
N ILE A 36 -8.19 3.26 -12.03
CA ILE A 36 -7.86 2.54 -10.78
C ILE A 36 -8.27 1.07 -10.82
N ALA A 37 -7.33 0.18 -10.60
CA ALA A 37 -7.58 -1.20 -10.17
C ALA A 37 -7.50 -1.26 -8.64
N ALA A 38 -8.66 -1.38 -8.00
CA ALA A 38 -8.78 -1.48 -6.55
C ALA A 38 -8.71 -2.96 -6.12
N VAL A 39 -7.62 -3.33 -5.48
CA VAL A 39 -7.27 -4.73 -5.18
C VAL A 39 -7.38 -5.01 -3.68
N GLY A 40 -8.03 -6.11 -3.33
CA GLY A 40 -8.10 -6.56 -1.94
C GLY A 40 -9.06 -7.73 -1.74
N ARG A 41 -9.02 -8.31 -0.54
CA ARG A 41 -9.93 -9.40 -0.14
C ARG A 41 -11.37 -8.91 0.01
N THR A 42 -11.54 -7.74 0.62
CA THR A 42 -12.84 -7.07 0.74
C THR A 42 -13.02 -6.18 -0.48
N PRO A 43 -14.11 -6.33 -1.26
CA PRO A 43 -14.39 -5.49 -2.41
C PRO A 43 -14.42 -4.00 -2.05
N ALA A 44 -13.82 -3.17 -2.90
CA ALA A 44 -13.70 -1.72 -2.69
C ALA A 44 -14.83 -0.95 -3.40
N GLU A 45 -16.07 -1.35 -3.19
CA GLU A 45 -17.23 -0.85 -3.95
C GLU A 45 -17.43 0.65 -3.80
N GLU A 46 -17.35 1.16 -2.56
CA GLU A 46 -17.47 2.58 -2.28
C GLU A 46 -16.36 3.39 -2.96
N THR A 47 -15.13 2.89 -2.91
CA THR A 47 -13.97 3.54 -3.56
C THR A 47 -14.17 3.58 -5.06
N VAL A 48 -14.56 2.47 -5.68
CA VAL A 48 -14.78 2.37 -7.12
C VAL A 48 -15.95 3.28 -7.55
N ALA A 49 -17.03 3.36 -6.77
CA ALA A 49 -18.14 4.28 -7.05
C ALA A 49 -17.66 5.74 -7.05
N LYS A 50 -16.85 6.13 -6.05
CA LYS A 50 -16.27 7.48 -5.97
C LYS A 50 -15.30 7.77 -7.12
N VAL A 51 -14.45 6.82 -7.50
CA VAL A 51 -13.54 6.96 -8.67
C VAL A 51 -14.34 7.16 -9.95
N ARG A 52 -15.40 6.39 -10.16
CA ARG A 52 -16.27 6.54 -11.34
C ARG A 52 -17.01 7.88 -11.36
N ALA A 53 -17.43 8.39 -10.20
CA ALA A 53 -18.02 9.72 -10.08
C ALA A 53 -17.06 10.87 -10.46
N LEU A 54 -15.74 10.62 -10.38
CA LEU A 54 -14.69 11.52 -10.87
C LEU A 54 -14.45 11.38 -12.40
N GLY A 55 -15.26 10.57 -13.10
CA GLY A 55 -15.14 10.34 -14.53
C GLY A 55 -13.99 9.40 -14.92
N ARG A 56 -13.45 8.61 -13.96
CA ARG A 56 -12.34 7.67 -14.23
C ARG A 56 -12.87 6.23 -14.31
N ARG A 57 -12.15 5.39 -15.09
CA ARG A 57 -12.43 3.96 -15.10
C ARG A 57 -11.94 3.34 -13.78
N ALA A 58 -12.69 2.38 -13.28
CA ALA A 58 -12.29 1.64 -12.10
C ALA A 58 -12.74 0.18 -12.15
N GLN A 59 -11.85 -0.71 -11.73
CA GLN A 59 -12.07 -2.16 -11.63
C GLN A 59 -11.85 -2.62 -10.19
N ILE A 60 -12.74 -3.48 -9.68
CA ILE A 60 -12.53 -4.22 -8.44
C ILE A 60 -11.86 -5.53 -8.81
N ILE A 61 -10.73 -5.84 -8.19
CA ILE A 61 -10.06 -7.13 -8.31
C ILE A 61 -10.00 -7.78 -6.93
N SER A 62 -10.86 -8.78 -6.72
CA SER A 62 -10.84 -9.55 -5.47
C SER A 62 -9.63 -10.46 -5.42
N ALA A 63 -8.77 -10.26 -4.42
CA ALA A 63 -7.56 -11.05 -4.23
C ALA A 63 -7.21 -11.16 -2.74
N ASP A 64 -6.95 -12.39 -2.28
CA ASP A 64 -6.38 -12.60 -0.96
C ASP A 64 -4.86 -12.49 -1.03
N LEU A 65 -4.35 -11.40 -0.52
CA LEU A 65 -2.92 -11.08 -0.51
C LEU A 65 -2.19 -11.70 0.70
N SER A 66 -2.74 -12.75 1.32
CA SER A 66 -2.01 -13.59 2.29
C SER A 66 -1.09 -14.61 1.60
N SER A 67 -1.19 -14.78 0.29
CA SER A 67 -0.33 -15.65 -0.52
C SER A 67 0.05 -14.99 -1.85
N ILE A 68 1.06 -15.52 -2.52
CA ILE A 68 1.52 -15.03 -3.83
C ILE A 68 0.65 -15.52 -4.99
N GLU A 69 -0.29 -16.42 -4.73
CA GLU A 69 -1.12 -17.06 -5.77
C GLU A 69 -1.82 -16.05 -6.69
N PRO A 70 -2.51 -14.99 -6.19
CA PRO A 70 -3.24 -14.08 -7.06
C PRO A 70 -2.38 -13.04 -7.77
N VAL A 71 -1.09 -12.93 -7.46
CA VAL A 71 -0.22 -11.82 -7.89
C VAL A 71 -0.21 -11.64 -9.40
N GLN A 72 0.05 -12.71 -10.16
CA GLN A 72 0.14 -12.60 -11.62
C GLN A 72 -1.22 -12.29 -12.24
N ARG A 73 -2.30 -12.88 -11.69
CA ARG A 73 -3.68 -12.60 -12.13
C ARG A 73 -4.05 -11.14 -11.92
N VAL A 74 -3.73 -10.56 -10.77
CA VAL A 74 -4.01 -9.14 -10.46
C VAL A 74 -3.37 -8.21 -11.50
N VAL A 75 -2.12 -8.45 -11.86
CA VAL A 75 -1.42 -7.64 -12.87
C VAL A 75 -2.03 -7.83 -14.26
N ASN A 76 -2.25 -9.08 -14.68
CA ASN A 76 -2.82 -9.39 -15.99
C ASN A 76 -4.23 -8.81 -16.14
N GLU A 77 -5.12 -9.05 -15.18
CA GLU A 77 -6.49 -8.56 -15.19
C GLU A 77 -6.54 -7.01 -15.23
N THR A 78 -5.63 -6.33 -14.54
CA THR A 78 -5.52 -4.86 -14.63
C THR A 78 -5.18 -4.43 -16.05
N ILE A 79 -4.16 -5.04 -16.66
CA ILE A 79 -3.71 -4.69 -18.01
C ILE A 79 -4.82 -4.97 -19.04
N GLU A 80 -5.49 -6.12 -18.94
CA GLU A 80 -6.56 -6.52 -19.84
C GLU A 80 -7.79 -5.60 -19.75
N THR A 81 -8.18 -5.20 -18.54
CA THR A 81 -9.42 -4.43 -18.33
C THR A 81 -9.21 -2.91 -18.46
N LEU A 82 -8.08 -2.39 -18.04
CA LEU A 82 -7.80 -0.95 -18.05
C LEU A 82 -6.81 -0.51 -19.14
N GLY A 83 -6.18 -1.48 -19.83
CA GLY A 83 -5.35 -1.21 -21.00
C GLY A 83 -3.88 -0.90 -20.72
N GLY A 84 -3.39 -1.11 -19.48
CA GLY A 84 -2.00 -0.90 -19.10
C GLY A 84 -1.76 -0.97 -17.60
N LEU A 85 -0.51 -0.69 -17.21
CA LEU A 85 -0.13 -0.57 -15.80
C LEU A 85 1.06 0.40 -15.67
N ASP A 86 0.81 1.60 -15.18
CA ASP A 86 1.82 2.65 -14.99
C ASP A 86 2.24 2.82 -13.53
N ILE A 87 1.32 2.55 -12.59
CA ILE A 87 1.51 2.84 -11.16
C ILE A 87 1.10 1.62 -10.34
N LEU A 88 1.95 1.21 -9.40
CA LEU A 88 1.62 0.23 -8.37
C LEU A 88 1.76 0.87 -6.99
N VAL A 89 0.68 0.84 -6.21
CA VAL A 89 0.71 1.23 -4.79
C VAL A 89 0.47 0.01 -3.92
N ASN A 90 1.52 -0.45 -3.26
CA ASN A 90 1.48 -1.53 -2.28
C ASN A 90 1.11 -0.97 -0.90
N ASN A 91 -0.21 -0.89 -0.64
CA ASN A 91 -0.73 -0.39 0.63
C ASN A 91 -1.34 -1.50 1.51
N ALA A 92 -1.81 -2.60 0.93
CA ALA A 92 -2.37 -3.70 1.72
C ALA A 92 -1.40 -4.16 2.82
N GLY A 93 -1.94 -4.39 4.00
CA GLY A 93 -1.15 -4.86 5.13
C GLY A 93 -2.00 -5.15 6.35
N ILE A 94 -1.48 -6.03 7.19
CA ILE A 94 -2.09 -6.43 8.46
C ILE A 94 -1.13 -6.19 9.60
N ILE A 95 -1.66 -6.18 10.82
CA ILE A 95 -0.88 -6.09 12.05
C ILE A 95 -1.38 -7.15 13.03
N ARG A 96 -0.45 -7.79 13.74
CA ARG A 96 -0.71 -8.68 14.87
C ARG A 96 0.00 -8.14 16.11
N ARG A 97 -0.64 -8.27 17.26
CA ARG A 97 -0.16 -7.67 18.50
C ARG A 97 -0.14 -8.70 19.63
N ALA A 98 1.06 -9.02 20.11
CA ALA A 98 1.30 -9.78 21.34
C ALA A 98 2.68 -9.40 21.88
N ASP A 99 2.96 -9.74 23.13
CA ASP A 99 4.31 -9.59 23.67
C ASP A 99 5.28 -10.48 22.89
N SER A 100 6.49 -9.99 22.64
CA SER A 100 7.41 -10.65 21.71
C SER A 100 7.81 -12.06 22.19
N VAL A 101 7.79 -12.31 23.50
CA VAL A 101 8.09 -13.63 24.10
C VAL A 101 6.97 -14.65 23.86
N ASP A 102 5.74 -14.19 23.60
CA ASP A 102 4.55 -15.02 23.39
C ASP A 102 4.04 -14.94 21.94
N PHE A 103 4.81 -14.33 21.04
CA PHE A 103 4.38 -14.13 19.66
C PHE A 103 4.40 -15.44 18.88
N THR A 104 3.28 -15.81 18.27
CA THR A 104 3.14 -17.09 17.58
C THR A 104 3.76 -17.07 16.18
N GLU A 105 4.23 -18.23 15.71
CA GLU A 105 4.70 -18.43 14.33
C GLU A 105 3.59 -18.08 13.32
N ALA A 106 2.36 -18.51 13.56
CA ALA A 106 1.21 -18.23 12.69
C ALA A 106 0.96 -16.71 12.52
N ASP A 107 1.06 -15.94 13.60
CA ASP A 107 0.92 -14.47 13.53
C ASP A 107 2.13 -13.80 12.84
N TRP A 108 3.31 -14.39 13.02
CA TRP A 108 4.51 -13.95 12.33
C TRP A 108 4.36 -14.14 10.82
N ASP A 109 4.07 -15.37 10.39
CA ASP A 109 3.93 -15.73 8.98
C ASP A 109 2.83 -14.94 8.29
N ALA A 110 1.66 -14.82 8.91
CA ALA A 110 0.56 -14.05 8.35
C ALA A 110 0.96 -12.60 8.03
N VAL A 111 1.74 -11.95 8.90
CA VAL A 111 2.20 -10.57 8.68
C VAL A 111 3.31 -10.52 7.65
N ILE A 112 4.29 -11.41 7.71
CA ILE A 112 5.42 -11.44 6.75
C ILE A 112 4.91 -11.77 5.35
N ASP A 113 4.05 -12.76 5.21
CA ASP A 113 3.50 -13.13 3.91
C ASP A 113 2.72 -11.97 3.28
N THR A 114 1.81 -11.33 4.02
CA THR A 114 0.99 -10.23 3.51
C THR A 114 1.80 -8.96 3.26
N ASN A 115 2.57 -8.51 4.26
CA ASN A 115 3.17 -7.17 4.25
C ASN A 115 4.49 -7.08 3.48
N LEU A 116 5.20 -8.20 3.34
CA LEU A 116 6.56 -8.21 2.75
C LEU A 116 6.67 -9.12 1.54
N LYS A 117 6.32 -10.40 1.69
CA LYS A 117 6.47 -11.39 0.63
C LYS A 117 5.60 -11.06 -0.58
N VAL A 118 4.30 -10.92 -0.40
CA VAL A 118 3.37 -10.60 -1.51
C VAL A 118 3.68 -9.23 -2.10
N LEU A 119 4.04 -8.24 -1.30
CA LEU A 119 4.50 -6.94 -1.77
C LEU A 119 5.68 -7.07 -2.75
N PHE A 120 6.68 -7.86 -2.39
CA PHE A 120 7.84 -8.10 -3.28
C PHE A 120 7.42 -8.73 -4.61
N PHE A 121 6.57 -9.76 -4.59
CA PHE A 121 6.14 -10.42 -5.81
C PHE A 121 5.19 -9.57 -6.66
N LEU A 122 4.38 -8.68 -6.05
CA LEU A 122 3.64 -7.64 -6.78
C LEU A 122 4.58 -6.64 -7.45
N CYS A 123 5.60 -6.16 -6.74
CA CYS A 123 6.65 -5.34 -7.36
C CYS A 123 7.32 -6.07 -8.53
N GLN A 124 7.64 -7.35 -8.37
CA GLN A 124 8.27 -8.16 -9.42
C GLN A 124 7.37 -8.32 -10.65
N ALA A 125 6.09 -8.66 -10.46
CA ALA A 125 5.15 -8.87 -11.56
C ALA A 125 4.86 -7.55 -12.30
N ALA A 126 4.57 -6.47 -11.60
CA ALA A 126 4.40 -5.14 -12.18
C ALA A 126 5.70 -4.64 -12.81
N GLY A 127 6.84 -4.85 -12.16
CA GLY A 127 8.16 -4.45 -12.63
C GLY A 127 8.54 -5.07 -13.97
N ARG A 128 8.20 -6.33 -14.21
CA ARG A 128 8.41 -6.96 -15.54
C ARG A 128 7.69 -6.21 -16.65
N HIS A 129 6.43 -5.83 -16.43
CA HIS A 129 5.66 -5.05 -17.39
C HIS A 129 6.23 -3.64 -17.56
N MET A 130 6.49 -2.94 -16.46
CA MET A 130 6.99 -1.56 -16.45
C MET A 130 8.39 -1.45 -17.07
N ILE A 131 9.26 -2.42 -16.84
CA ILE A 131 10.60 -2.47 -17.47
C ILE A 131 10.49 -2.69 -18.97
N ALA A 132 9.59 -3.58 -19.41
CA ALA A 132 9.37 -3.83 -20.83
C ALA A 132 8.83 -2.60 -21.57
N GLN A 133 8.00 -1.78 -20.93
CA GLN A 133 7.51 -0.51 -21.48
C GLN A 133 8.48 0.68 -21.30
N GLY A 134 9.55 0.51 -20.51
CA GLY A 134 10.54 1.56 -20.25
C GLY A 134 10.08 2.66 -19.27
N ALA A 135 8.96 2.47 -18.58
CA ALA A 135 8.39 3.46 -17.66
C ALA A 135 7.53 2.81 -16.59
N GLY A 136 7.59 3.28 -15.35
CA GLY A 136 6.72 2.83 -14.26
C GLY A 136 6.99 3.53 -12.94
N LYS A 137 6.01 3.50 -12.05
CA LYS A 137 6.10 4.08 -10.70
C LYS A 137 5.58 3.07 -9.68
N ILE A 138 6.39 2.73 -8.70
CA ILE A 138 6.00 1.87 -7.59
C ILE A 138 6.14 2.65 -6.29
N VAL A 139 5.07 2.66 -5.49
CA VAL A 139 5.04 3.28 -4.17
C VAL A 139 4.68 2.22 -3.14
N ASN A 140 5.59 1.95 -2.22
CA ASN A 140 5.38 1.01 -1.13
C ASN A 140 4.99 1.75 0.15
N ILE A 141 3.94 1.31 0.84
CA ILE A 141 3.58 1.87 2.13
C ILE A 141 4.39 1.17 3.22
N ALA A 142 5.45 1.85 3.63
CA ALA A 142 6.30 1.49 4.76
C ALA A 142 5.63 1.91 6.10
N SER A 143 6.39 2.32 7.09
CA SER A 143 5.89 2.80 8.38
C SER A 143 6.99 3.60 9.09
N LEU A 144 6.63 4.41 10.08
CA LEU A 144 7.60 4.89 11.08
C LEU A 144 8.38 3.72 11.70
N LEU A 145 7.75 2.55 11.85
CA LEU A 145 8.40 1.35 12.39
C LEU A 145 9.44 0.73 11.45
N SER A 146 9.62 1.25 10.25
CA SER A 146 10.79 0.97 9.41
C SER A 146 12.08 1.60 9.96
N PHE A 147 11.96 2.59 10.85
CA PHE A 147 13.06 3.41 11.38
C PHE A 147 13.09 3.45 12.92
N GLN A 148 11.97 3.10 13.56
CA GLN A 148 11.80 3.10 15.01
C GLN A 148 11.38 1.70 15.49
N GLY A 149 11.65 1.37 16.75
CA GLY A 149 11.09 0.17 17.37
C GLY A 149 9.60 0.35 17.70
N GLY A 150 8.80 -0.68 17.43
CA GLY A 150 7.42 -0.79 17.91
C GLY A 150 7.36 -1.56 19.23
N ILE A 151 6.20 -1.53 19.88
CA ILE A 151 5.91 -2.32 21.09
C ILE A 151 4.81 -3.33 20.74
N ARG A 152 5.04 -4.63 21.03
CA ARG A 152 4.08 -5.72 20.81
C ARG A 152 3.72 -5.98 19.34
N VAL A 153 4.59 -5.63 18.41
CA VAL A 153 4.39 -5.76 16.96
C VAL A 153 5.65 -6.25 16.24
N PRO A 154 6.25 -7.39 16.65
CA PRO A 154 7.55 -7.82 16.13
C PRO A 154 7.54 -8.06 14.62
N SER A 155 6.60 -8.87 14.12
CA SER A 155 6.51 -9.17 12.68
C SER A 155 6.17 -7.94 11.82
N TYR A 156 5.33 -7.03 12.34
CA TYR A 156 5.01 -5.79 11.63
C TYR A 156 6.25 -4.90 11.51
N THR A 157 7.01 -4.73 12.59
CA THR A 157 8.28 -3.96 12.57
C THR A 157 9.27 -4.58 11.59
N ALA A 158 9.46 -5.90 11.63
CA ALA A 158 10.34 -6.62 10.71
C ALA A 158 9.89 -6.45 9.26
N SER A 159 8.58 -6.64 8.97
CA SER A 159 8.05 -6.50 7.62
C SER A 159 8.23 -5.08 7.06
N LYS A 160 7.94 -4.05 7.85
CA LYS A 160 8.04 -2.66 7.38
C LYS A 160 9.49 -2.19 7.24
N SER A 161 10.43 -2.72 8.05
CA SER A 161 11.87 -2.53 7.84
C SER A 161 12.33 -3.23 6.54
N GLY A 162 11.84 -4.45 6.29
CA GLY A 162 12.08 -5.17 5.04
C GLY A 162 11.57 -4.41 3.81
N VAL A 163 10.36 -3.83 3.88
CA VAL A 163 9.80 -2.99 2.80
C VAL A 163 10.71 -1.80 2.48
N ALA A 164 11.24 -1.11 3.49
CA ALA A 164 12.17 -0.01 3.27
C ALA A 164 13.48 -0.47 2.60
N GLY A 165 14.00 -1.65 3.00
CA GLY A 165 15.16 -2.28 2.37
C GLY A 165 14.92 -2.66 0.91
N LEU A 166 13.81 -3.37 0.64
CA LEU A 166 13.42 -3.77 -0.71
C LEU A 166 13.18 -2.57 -1.63
N THR A 167 12.59 -1.50 -1.13
CA THR A 167 12.40 -0.26 -1.90
C THR A 167 13.72 0.29 -2.41
N LYS A 168 14.74 0.35 -1.55
CA LYS A 168 16.09 0.81 -1.94
C LYS A 168 16.74 -0.11 -2.97
N LEU A 169 16.65 -1.44 -2.77
CA LEU A 169 17.16 -2.44 -3.70
C LEU A 169 16.54 -2.25 -5.09
N LEU A 170 15.20 -2.27 -5.17
CA LEU A 170 14.49 -2.19 -6.43
C LEU A 170 14.67 -0.84 -7.13
N ALA A 171 14.79 0.26 -6.37
CA ALA A 171 15.11 1.57 -6.93
C ALA A 171 16.50 1.55 -7.62
N ASN A 172 17.52 0.96 -6.98
CA ASN A 172 18.85 0.85 -7.56
C ASN A 172 18.87 -0.03 -8.82
N GLU A 173 18.14 -1.15 -8.81
CA GLU A 173 18.14 -2.08 -9.96
C GLU A 173 17.35 -1.58 -11.17
N TRP A 174 16.28 -0.78 -10.93
CA TRP A 174 15.28 -0.49 -11.97
C TRP A 174 15.26 0.97 -12.44
N ALA A 175 15.93 1.88 -11.74
CA ALA A 175 15.96 3.29 -12.14
C ALA A 175 16.48 3.50 -13.57
N ALA A 176 17.57 2.82 -13.94
CA ALA A 176 18.14 2.87 -15.29
C ALA A 176 17.22 2.22 -16.36
N LYS A 177 16.20 1.47 -15.93
CA LYS A 177 15.19 0.85 -16.80
C LYS A 177 13.89 1.65 -16.87
N GLY A 178 13.90 2.90 -16.37
CA GLY A 178 12.74 3.80 -16.39
C GLY A 178 11.70 3.57 -15.28
N VAL A 179 11.97 2.67 -14.33
CA VAL A 179 11.04 2.38 -13.23
C VAL A 179 11.54 3.00 -11.93
N ASN A 180 10.74 3.89 -11.35
CA ASN A 180 11.05 4.51 -10.06
C ASN A 180 10.31 3.76 -8.94
N VAL A 181 11.04 3.37 -7.91
CA VAL A 181 10.50 2.69 -6.73
C VAL A 181 10.77 3.55 -5.50
N ASN A 182 9.69 3.95 -4.82
CA ASN A 182 9.74 4.79 -3.64
C ASN A 182 8.89 4.20 -2.52
N ALA A 183 9.05 4.71 -1.30
CA ALA A 183 8.19 4.38 -0.18
C ALA A 183 7.69 5.63 0.54
N ILE A 184 6.47 5.51 1.09
CA ILE A 184 5.93 6.47 2.06
C ILE A 184 5.92 5.76 3.41
N ALA A 185 6.41 6.44 4.44
CA ALA A 185 6.40 5.96 5.82
C ALA A 185 5.39 6.80 6.65
N PRO A 186 4.11 6.41 6.67
CA PRO A 186 3.10 7.14 7.43
C PRO A 186 3.41 7.15 8.92
N GLY A 187 3.06 8.25 9.58
CA GLY A 187 2.99 8.34 11.03
C GLY A 187 1.74 7.66 11.60
N TYR A 188 1.23 8.22 12.66
CA TYR A 188 -0.01 7.76 13.27
C TYR A 188 -1.22 8.36 12.54
N ILE A 189 -1.85 7.56 11.72
CA ILE A 189 -3.02 7.93 10.91
C ILE A 189 -4.28 7.27 11.49
N ALA A 190 -5.37 8.03 11.61
CA ALA A 190 -6.66 7.54 12.07
C ALA A 190 -7.30 6.62 11.02
N THR A 191 -7.28 5.32 11.29
CA THR A 191 -7.81 4.27 10.41
C THR A 191 -8.36 3.12 11.24
N ASN A 192 -9.04 2.16 10.60
CA ASN A 192 -9.50 0.94 11.27
C ASN A 192 -8.37 0.17 11.96
N ASN A 193 -7.16 0.16 11.40
CA ASN A 193 -6.00 -0.51 11.99
C ASN A 193 -5.52 0.13 13.30
N THR A 194 -5.87 1.38 13.53
CA THR A 194 -5.48 2.15 14.73
C THR A 194 -6.66 2.42 15.68
N ALA A 195 -7.88 2.01 15.34
CA ALA A 195 -9.09 2.27 16.13
C ALA A 195 -8.95 1.79 17.59
N ALA A 196 -8.43 0.59 17.81
CA ALA A 196 -8.20 0.06 19.16
C ALA A 196 -7.20 0.89 19.98
N LEU A 197 -6.19 1.49 19.33
CA LEU A 197 -5.22 2.37 19.99
C LEU A 197 -5.83 3.74 20.32
N GLN A 198 -6.77 4.22 19.50
CA GLN A 198 -7.48 5.47 19.73
C GLN A 198 -8.54 5.32 20.83
N ALA A 199 -9.16 4.14 20.95
CA ALA A 199 -10.15 3.83 21.98
C ALA A 199 -9.53 3.61 23.38
N ASP A 200 -8.26 3.25 23.48
CA ASP A 200 -7.51 3.13 24.74
C ASP A 200 -6.97 4.52 25.15
N GLU A 201 -7.60 5.15 26.14
CA GLU A 201 -7.25 6.52 26.56
C GLU A 201 -5.78 6.70 26.93
N THR A 202 -5.20 5.69 27.60
CA THR A 202 -3.79 5.73 28.00
C THR A 202 -2.87 5.65 26.80
N ARG A 203 -3.13 4.70 25.89
CA ARG A 203 -2.33 4.53 24.67
C ARG A 203 -2.52 5.72 23.73
N ASN A 204 -3.73 6.19 23.56
CA ASN A 204 -4.04 7.36 22.76
C ASN A 204 -3.23 8.58 23.19
N ARG A 205 -3.26 8.90 24.49
CA ARG A 205 -2.48 9.99 25.06
C ARG A 205 -0.98 9.82 24.83
N GLN A 206 -0.42 8.64 25.15
CA GLN A 206 1.01 8.33 24.94
C GLN A 206 1.45 8.48 23.49
N ILE A 207 0.56 8.18 22.53
CA ILE A 207 0.83 8.33 21.11
C ILE A 207 0.78 9.81 20.72
N GLN A 208 -0.25 10.54 21.13
CA GLN A 208 -0.39 11.97 20.82
C GLN A 208 0.77 12.80 21.38
N GLU A 209 1.28 12.48 22.58
CA GLU A 209 2.45 13.12 23.17
C GLU A 209 3.73 12.97 22.34
N ARG A 210 3.81 11.93 21.48
CA ARG A 210 4.95 11.70 20.57
C ARG A 210 4.77 12.37 19.21
N ILE A 211 3.57 12.84 18.89
CA ILE A 211 3.27 13.50 17.63
C ILE A 211 3.45 15.02 17.85
N PRO A 212 4.40 15.67 17.18
CA PRO A 212 4.68 17.10 17.44
C PRO A 212 3.46 18.01 17.28
N VAL A 213 2.52 17.69 16.39
CA VAL A 213 1.27 18.44 16.18
C VAL A 213 0.16 18.04 17.17
N GLY A 214 0.39 17.08 18.06
CA GLY A 214 -0.51 16.67 19.15
C GLY A 214 -1.81 15.97 18.71
N ARG A 215 -1.91 15.53 17.47
CA ARG A 215 -3.11 14.84 16.96
C ARG A 215 -2.75 13.75 15.94
N TRP A 216 -3.65 12.80 15.77
CA TRP A 216 -3.59 11.84 14.68
C TRP A 216 -3.69 12.54 13.32
N GLY A 217 -3.04 11.97 12.31
CA GLY A 217 -3.25 12.36 10.93
C GLY A 217 -4.52 11.73 10.35
N GLU A 218 -5.07 12.37 9.33
CA GLU A 218 -6.17 11.83 8.55
C GLU A 218 -5.61 11.13 7.28
N PRO A 219 -6.33 10.15 6.71
CA PRO A 219 -5.90 9.48 5.48
C PRO A 219 -5.88 10.37 4.25
N SER A 220 -6.70 11.44 4.27
CA SER A 220 -6.89 12.39 3.15
C SER A 220 -6.09 13.66 3.33
#